data_2237766e3f2ec74467f42a55de468d4e
#
_entry.id   2237766e3f2ec74467f42a55de468d4e
#
_cell.length_a   1.000
_cell.length_b   1.000
_cell.length_c   1.000
_cell.angle_alpha   90.00
_cell.angle_beta   90.00
_cell.angle_gamma   90.00
#
_symmetry.space_group_name_H-M   'P 1'
#
loop_
_entity.id
_entity.type
_entity.pdbx_description
1 polymer ?
#
loop_
_entity_poly.entity_id
_entity_poly.type
_entity_poly.pdbx_seq_one_letter_code
_entity_poly.pdbx_strand_id
1 'polypeptide(L)'
;MRDFLPADVRRREYVIRVIKEVYERYGFEPLETPAVENIETLMGKYGEEGNQLIFKILKRGEGEKSGEADLALRYDLTVPLARVVAEYGERLPKFFKRYQIQPVWRADRPARGRFREFYQCDVDCIGTHSAVVEAEIFAAASDVLTALGFNNFTIRLNHRQVLAGVLEAAGIAAEKHGEALVAIDKLDKIGREGVAREFGARGIAAESGEELLGFFENLPALEHAAEFVAGDGGVNEVSKASAYNRAALGRLVEFVGDREAGARGIENLRSIVEYAEAYGVADKIKIDPSLARGLSYYTGAIMEISVPDLAGSLGGGGRYDNLVGMFSGRDIPACGFSLGLERIIVVMTERGMFPEDLERAAADVLVTIWNEDSFRDSLAFASKLRRAAPELRVDVYPEADKLGKQLKYASSRGVSYVAVIGDDERARDEVALKELKTGGQETVSREHAASILRERLYGSKGRSKS
;
A
#
# COMPACT_ATOMS: atom_id res chain seq x y z
N MET A 1 -4.34 -8.50 -14.81
CA MET A 1 -5.15 -7.30 -15.01
C MET A 1 -6.59 -7.68 -14.74
N ARG A 2 -7.41 -6.76 -14.25
CA ARG A 2 -8.85 -6.96 -13.99
C ARG A 2 -9.57 -5.62 -14.05
N ASP A 3 -10.87 -5.67 -14.30
CA ASP A 3 -11.74 -4.51 -14.20
C ASP A 3 -12.16 -4.26 -12.75
N PHE A 4 -12.49 -3.02 -12.43
CA PHE A 4 -12.97 -2.59 -11.12
C PHE A 4 -14.35 -1.97 -11.28
N LEU A 5 -15.35 -2.56 -10.64
CA LEU A 5 -16.70 -2.03 -10.61
C LEU A 5 -16.82 -0.87 -9.58
N PRO A 6 -17.89 -0.07 -9.63
CA PRO A 6 -18.00 1.13 -8.78
C PRO A 6 -17.76 0.91 -7.28
N ALA A 7 -18.18 -0.23 -6.73
CA ALA A 7 -17.91 -0.55 -5.32
C ALA A 7 -16.40 -0.76 -5.06
N ASP A 8 -15.71 -1.47 -5.97
CA ASP A 8 -14.27 -1.69 -5.86
C ASP A 8 -13.49 -0.38 -5.98
N VAL A 9 -13.91 0.50 -6.91
CA VAL A 9 -13.28 1.82 -7.08
C VAL A 9 -13.42 2.64 -5.81
N ARG A 10 -14.61 2.69 -5.19
CA ARG A 10 -14.81 3.42 -3.91
C ARG A 10 -13.91 2.90 -2.79
N ARG A 11 -13.75 1.57 -2.66
CA ARG A 11 -12.84 0.95 -1.68
C ARG A 11 -11.39 1.37 -1.95
N ARG A 12 -10.98 1.38 -3.21
CA ARG A 12 -9.63 1.82 -3.61
C ARG A 12 -9.39 3.29 -3.28
N GLU A 13 -10.31 4.17 -3.67
CA GLU A 13 -10.22 5.61 -3.40
C GLU A 13 -10.21 5.91 -1.89
N TYR A 14 -10.97 5.18 -1.09
CA TYR A 14 -10.92 5.30 0.37
C TYR A 14 -9.51 5.02 0.90
N VAL A 15 -8.91 3.88 0.54
CA VAL A 15 -7.58 3.50 1.01
C VAL A 15 -6.52 4.49 0.50
N ILE A 16 -6.57 4.87 -0.78
CA ILE A 16 -5.66 5.86 -1.37
C ILE A 16 -5.75 7.19 -0.64
N ARG A 17 -6.94 7.66 -0.32
CA ARG A 17 -7.14 8.91 0.42
C ARG A 17 -6.50 8.87 1.80
N VAL A 18 -6.73 7.80 2.57
CA VAL A 18 -6.10 7.63 3.90
C VAL A 18 -4.58 7.64 3.80
N ILE A 19 -4.01 6.92 2.81
CA ILE A 19 -2.56 6.88 2.59
C ILE A 19 -2.01 8.28 2.29
N LYS A 20 -2.65 9.03 1.37
CA LYS A 20 -2.25 10.39 1.01
C LYS A 20 -2.28 11.32 2.22
N GLU A 21 -3.40 11.36 2.95
CA GLU A 21 -3.58 12.19 4.14
C GLU A 21 -2.50 11.93 5.21
N VAL A 22 -2.07 10.67 5.37
CA VAL A 22 -0.99 10.33 6.30
C VAL A 22 0.36 10.78 5.75
N TYR A 23 0.72 10.44 4.52
CA TYR A 23 2.02 10.78 3.94
C TYR A 23 2.24 12.30 3.89
N GLU A 24 1.21 13.08 3.57
CA GLU A 24 1.25 14.55 3.57
C GLU A 24 1.50 15.12 4.98
N ARG A 25 0.96 14.50 6.05
CA ARG A 25 1.26 14.88 7.45
C ARG A 25 2.73 14.71 7.82
N TYR A 26 3.43 13.77 7.17
CA TYR A 26 4.87 13.57 7.33
C TYR A 26 5.72 14.44 6.40
N GLY A 27 5.09 15.34 5.62
CA GLY A 27 5.77 16.25 4.70
C GLY A 27 6.28 15.58 3.42
N PHE A 28 5.69 14.45 3.02
CA PHE A 28 5.95 13.87 1.70
C PHE A 28 5.14 14.58 0.63
N GLU A 29 5.76 14.87 -0.50
CA GLU A 29 5.16 15.57 -1.64
C GLU A 29 4.76 14.60 -2.76
N PRO A 30 3.67 14.87 -3.50
CA PRO A 30 3.23 14.00 -4.58
C PRO A 30 4.19 14.03 -5.77
N LEU A 31 4.47 12.86 -6.34
CA LEU A 31 5.18 12.69 -7.60
C LEU A 31 4.39 11.76 -8.53
N GLU A 32 4.44 12.03 -9.82
CA GLU A 32 3.95 11.11 -10.85
C GLU A 32 4.99 10.93 -11.96
N THR A 33 5.06 9.72 -12.50
CA THR A 33 5.92 9.37 -13.64
C THR A 33 5.09 8.68 -14.73
N PRO A 34 5.54 8.65 -15.99
CA PRO A 34 4.85 7.94 -17.06
C PRO A 34 4.69 6.45 -16.76
N ALA A 35 3.60 5.86 -17.24
CA ALA A 35 3.38 4.41 -17.17
C ALA A 35 4.33 3.62 -18.09
N VAL A 36 4.74 4.26 -19.17
CA VAL A 36 5.66 3.71 -20.19
C VAL A 36 7.02 4.40 -20.04
N GLU A 37 8.06 3.60 -19.94
CA GLU A 37 9.45 4.03 -19.86
C GLU A 37 10.25 3.49 -21.05
N ASN A 38 11.38 4.14 -21.38
CA ASN A 38 12.36 3.55 -22.28
C ASN A 38 12.85 2.22 -21.67
N ILE A 39 12.99 1.21 -22.50
CA ILE A 39 13.38 -0.13 -22.04
C ILE A 39 14.73 -0.12 -21.32
N GLU A 40 15.66 0.72 -21.77
CA GLU A 40 16.99 0.91 -21.17
C GLU A 40 16.94 1.47 -19.74
N THR A 41 15.89 2.26 -19.42
CA THR A 41 15.65 2.76 -18.06
C THR A 41 15.38 1.61 -17.10
N LEU A 42 14.68 0.58 -17.55
CA LEU A 42 14.22 -0.53 -16.70
C LEU A 42 15.17 -1.73 -16.70
N MET A 43 15.74 -2.07 -17.86
CA MET A 43 16.59 -3.27 -18.01
C MET A 43 17.87 -3.16 -17.18
N GLY A 44 18.27 -4.29 -16.58
CA GLY A 44 19.48 -4.37 -15.77
C GLY A 44 19.39 -3.80 -14.35
N LYS A 45 18.19 -3.31 -13.94
CA LYS A 45 17.98 -2.71 -12.60
C LYS A 45 17.39 -3.69 -11.59
N TYR A 46 16.72 -4.74 -12.04
CA TYR A 46 15.91 -5.66 -11.20
C TYR A 46 16.52 -7.05 -11.02
N GLY A 47 17.74 -7.28 -11.53
CA GLY A 47 18.32 -8.62 -11.64
C GLY A 47 17.67 -9.45 -12.77
N GLU A 48 18.13 -10.70 -12.94
CA GLU A 48 17.67 -11.54 -14.07
C GLU A 48 16.18 -11.88 -13.99
N GLU A 49 15.69 -12.26 -12.80
CA GLU A 49 14.28 -12.61 -12.59
C GLU A 49 13.35 -11.43 -12.88
N GLY A 50 13.69 -10.23 -12.35
CA GLY A 50 12.88 -9.04 -12.57
C GLY A 50 12.83 -8.63 -14.04
N ASN A 51 13.96 -8.74 -14.76
CA ASN A 51 14.03 -8.43 -16.18
C ASN A 51 13.11 -9.31 -17.04
N GLN A 52 12.88 -10.57 -16.65
CA GLN A 52 11.95 -11.50 -17.34
C GLN A 52 10.49 -11.14 -17.13
N LEU A 53 10.17 -10.41 -16.07
CA LEU A 53 8.80 -10.05 -15.69
C LEU A 53 8.34 -8.70 -16.25
N ILE A 54 9.18 -7.98 -17.00
CA ILE A 54 8.86 -6.69 -17.61
C ILE A 54 7.95 -6.90 -18.84
N PHE A 55 6.82 -6.18 -18.88
CA PHE A 55 5.98 -6.10 -20.07
C PHE A 55 6.60 -5.16 -21.08
N LYS A 56 7.10 -5.71 -22.19
CA LYS A 56 7.71 -4.97 -23.29
C LYS A 56 6.67 -4.51 -24.30
N ILE A 57 6.88 -3.33 -24.87
CA ILE A 57 6.06 -2.76 -25.93
C ILE A 57 6.84 -2.85 -27.24
N LEU A 58 6.30 -3.55 -28.21
CA LEU A 58 6.94 -3.75 -29.52
C LEU A 58 7.07 -2.43 -30.27
N LYS A 59 8.20 -2.24 -30.92
CA LYS A 59 8.40 -1.16 -31.89
C LYS A 59 7.36 -1.28 -33.03
N ARG A 60 6.88 -0.13 -33.50
CA ARG A 60 5.99 -0.09 -34.67
C ARG A 60 6.75 -0.41 -35.97
N GLY A 61 6.05 -0.93 -36.95
CA GLY A 61 6.59 -1.23 -38.29
C GLY A 61 7.42 -2.51 -38.31
N GLU A 62 8.70 -2.43 -38.68
CA GLU A 62 9.57 -3.61 -38.79
C GLU A 62 9.83 -4.29 -37.43
N GLY A 63 9.83 -3.54 -36.34
CA GLY A 63 9.96 -4.06 -34.99
C GLY A 63 8.83 -5.00 -34.57
N GLU A 64 7.61 -4.82 -35.09
CA GLU A 64 6.50 -5.75 -34.85
C GLU A 64 6.80 -7.16 -35.39
N LYS A 65 7.55 -7.26 -36.47
CA LYS A 65 7.93 -8.55 -37.09
C LYS A 65 9.14 -9.19 -36.43
N SER A 66 10.10 -8.38 -35.96
CA SER A 66 11.32 -8.87 -35.32
C SER A 66 11.16 -9.18 -33.82
N GLY A 67 10.05 -8.74 -33.17
CA GLY A 67 9.88 -8.82 -31.74
C GLY A 67 10.69 -7.78 -30.97
N GLU A 68 11.26 -6.77 -31.64
CA GLU A 68 12.08 -5.73 -31.03
C GLU A 68 11.21 -4.75 -30.23
N ALA A 69 11.68 -4.37 -29.04
CA ALA A 69 11.01 -3.43 -28.15
C ALA A 69 11.98 -2.34 -27.71
N ASP A 70 11.52 -1.09 -27.69
CA ASP A 70 12.25 0.08 -27.19
C ASP A 70 11.58 0.72 -25.98
N LEU A 71 10.33 0.36 -25.72
CA LEU A 71 9.53 0.81 -24.59
C LEU A 71 9.06 -0.37 -23.76
N ALA A 72 8.73 -0.10 -22.49
CA ALA A 72 8.13 -1.09 -21.62
C ALA A 72 7.22 -0.43 -20.58
N LEU A 73 6.28 -1.20 -20.01
CA LEU A 73 5.53 -0.78 -18.84
C LEU A 73 6.44 -0.80 -17.62
N ARG A 74 6.37 0.23 -16.79
CA ARG A 74 7.15 0.31 -15.54
C ARG A 74 6.85 -0.87 -14.62
N TYR A 75 7.91 -1.46 -14.09
CA TYR A 75 7.88 -2.62 -13.21
C TYR A 75 7.65 -2.24 -11.74
N ASP A 76 8.17 -1.08 -11.33
CA ASP A 76 8.00 -0.42 -10.04
C ASP A 76 7.95 1.10 -10.20
N LEU A 77 7.85 1.83 -9.09
CA LEU A 77 7.92 3.30 -9.07
C LEU A 77 9.30 3.82 -8.63
N THR A 78 10.18 2.94 -8.14
CA THR A 78 11.50 3.32 -7.59
C THR A 78 12.53 3.60 -8.70
N VAL A 79 12.58 2.76 -9.74
CA VAL A 79 13.50 2.99 -10.88
C VAL A 79 13.13 4.25 -11.66
N PRO A 80 11.84 4.52 -11.99
CA PRO A 80 11.41 5.82 -12.51
C PRO A 80 11.76 7.01 -11.61
N LEU A 81 11.64 6.87 -10.28
CA LEU A 81 12.08 7.91 -9.34
C LEU A 81 13.58 8.18 -9.46
N ALA A 82 14.41 7.14 -9.51
CA ALA A 82 15.86 7.29 -9.64
C ALA A 82 16.24 8.07 -10.93
N ARG A 83 15.55 7.81 -12.05
CA ARG A 83 15.66 8.58 -13.29
C ARG A 83 15.25 10.04 -13.09
N VAL A 84 14.11 10.30 -12.44
CA VAL A 84 13.66 11.68 -12.15
C VAL A 84 14.69 12.42 -11.32
N VAL A 85 15.23 11.80 -10.26
CA VAL A 85 16.27 12.43 -9.42
C VAL A 85 17.53 12.72 -10.23
N ALA A 86 17.93 11.83 -11.13
CA ALA A 86 19.09 12.05 -12.00
C ALA A 86 18.87 13.20 -13.01
N GLU A 87 17.66 13.31 -13.58
CA GLU A 87 17.34 14.32 -14.59
C GLU A 87 17.02 15.70 -13.99
N TYR A 88 16.35 15.73 -12.84
CA TYR A 88 15.81 16.97 -12.25
C TYR A 88 16.40 17.32 -10.88
N GLY A 89 17.51 16.66 -10.46
CA GLY A 89 18.09 16.82 -9.13
C GLY A 89 18.38 18.26 -8.72
N GLU A 90 18.75 19.14 -9.65
CA GLU A 90 18.99 20.56 -9.40
C GLU A 90 17.69 21.36 -9.05
N ARG A 91 16.52 20.82 -9.40
CA ARG A 91 15.21 21.41 -9.09
C ARG A 91 14.57 20.84 -7.83
N LEU A 92 15.13 19.74 -7.32
CA LEU A 92 14.62 19.06 -6.14
C LEU A 92 15.30 19.58 -4.87
N PRO A 93 14.62 19.58 -3.71
CA PRO A 93 15.25 19.94 -2.46
C PRO A 93 16.36 18.94 -2.10
N LYS A 94 17.33 19.40 -1.30
CA LYS A 94 18.47 18.57 -0.84
C LYS A 94 18.00 17.25 -0.20
N PHE A 95 16.96 17.30 0.59
CA PHE A 95 16.27 16.14 1.17
C PHE A 95 14.90 16.06 0.53
N PHE A 96 14.78 15.25 -0.52
CA PHE A 96 13.55 15.11 -1.26
C PHE A 96 12.71 13.98 -0.70
N LYS A 97 11.58 14.33 -0.10
CA LYS A 97 10.57 13.40 0.43
C LYS A 97 9.39 13.36 -0.52
N ARG A 98 9.15 12.21 -1.14
CA ARG A 98 8.03 12.06 -2.09
C ARG A 98 7.13 10.90 -1.71
N TYR A 99 5.86 11.00 -2.09
CA TYR A 99 5.00 9.82 -2.24
C TYR A 99 4.51 9.69 -3.69
N GLN A 100 4.24 8.44 -4.11
CA GLN A 100 3.70 8.16 -5.44
C GLN A 100 2.74 6.97 -5.36
N ILE A 101 1.49 7.16 -5.84
CA ILE A 101 0.45 6.13 -5.80
C ILE A 101 -0.03 5.92 -7.23
N GLN A 102 0.54 4.94 -7.90
CA GLN A 102 0.29 4.67 -9.31
C GLN A 102 0.37 3.16 -9.63
N PRO A 103 -0.23 2.71 -10.76
CA PRO A 103 -0.16 1.32 -11.18
C PRO A 103 1.23 0.95 -11.70
N VAL A 104 1.59 -0.33 -11.50
CA VAL A 104 2.79 -0.97 -12.05
C VAL A 104 2.41 -2.33 -12.63
N TRP A 105 3.27 -2.88 -13.50
CA TRP A 105 2.96 -4.09 -14.26
C TRP A 105 4.07 -5.13 -14.14
N ARG A 106 3.70 -6.34 -13.72
CA ARG A 106 4.61 -7.48 -13.61
C ARG A 106 3.98 -8.72 -14.23
N ALA A 107 4.73 -9.45 -15.06
CA ALA A 107 4.27 -10.69 -15.68
C ALA A 107 4.22 -11.89 -14.71
N ASP A 108 3.99 -11.63 -13.43
CA ASP A 108 3.85 -12.61 -12.38
C ASP A 108 2.70 -13.61 -12.60
N ARG A 109 2.81 -14.78 -11.98
CA ARG A 109 1.66 -15.70 -11.84
C ARG A 109 0.65 -15.08 -10.88
N PRO A 110 -0.63 -14.90 -11.32
CA PRO A 110 -1.68 -14.40 -10.44
C PRO A 110 -1.91 -15.32 -9.23
N ALA A 111 -2.07 -14.69 -8.05
CA ALA A 111 -2.43 -15.36 -6.81
C ALA A 111 -3.26 -14.41 -5.93
N ARG A 112 -3.73 -14.87 -4.76
CA ARG A 112 -4.45 -14.01 -3.81
C ARG A 112 -3.60 -12.78 -3.44
N GLY A 113 -4.12 -11.58 -3.73
CA GLY A 113 -3.41 -10.31 -3.53
C GLY A 113 -2.20 -10.07 -4.47
N ARG A 114 -2.01 -10.90 -5.51
CA ARG A 114 -0.95 -10.77 -6.51
C ARG A 114 -1.55 -10.70 -7.91
N PHE A 115 -1.42 -9.54 -8.54
CA PHE A 115 -1.98 -9.24 -9.86
C PHE A 115 -0.87 -8.80 -10.81
N ARG A 116 -1.12 -8.90 -12.10
CA ARG A 116 -0.19 -8.43 -13.14
C ARG A 116 -0.18 -6.91 -13.31
N GLU A 117 -1.25 -6.26 -12.91
CA GLU A 117 -1.38 -4.82 -12.76
C GLU A 117 -1.86 -4.53 -11.34
N PHE A 118 -1.13 -3.72 -10.61
CA PHE A 118 -1.43 -3.38 -9.23
C PHE A 118 -0.85 -2.02 -8.87
N TYR A 119 -1.40 -1.38 -7.85
CA TYR A 119 -0.92 -0.10 -7.37
C TYR A 119 0.15 -0.28 -6.29
N GLN A 120 1.25 0.43 -6.47
CA GLN A 120 2.20 0.70 -5.42
C GLN A 120 1.88 2.05 -4.77
N CYS A 121 1.94 2.10 -3.45
CA CYS A 121 1.80 3.32 -2.67
C CYS A 121 3.15 3.59 -2.02
N ASP A 122 4.03 4.20 -2.79
CA ASP A 122 5.43 4.40 -2.42
C ASP A 122 5.62 5.69 -1.64
N VAL A 123 6.54 5.63 -0.69
CA VAL A 123 7.06 6.74 0.07
C VAL A 123 8.58 6.64 0.13
N ASP A 124 9.30 7.72 -0.24
CA ASP A 124 10.76 7.72 -0.31
C ASP A 124 11.35 9.03 0.17
N CYS A 125 12.55 8.94 0.72
CA CYS A 125 13.40 10.08 1.05
C CYS A 125 14.75 9.92 0.36
N ILE A 126 15.18 10.96 -0.35
CA ILE A 126 16.40 11.02 -1.14
C ILE A 126 17.35 12.04 -0.52
N GLY A 127 18.65 11.79 -0.52
CA GLY A 127 19.69 12.78 -0.22
C GLY A 127 20.35 12.65 1.16
N THR A 128 20.07 11.59 1.93
CA THR A 128 20.69 11.37 3.24
C THR A 128 20.91 9.91 3.59
N HIS A 129 22.00 9.62 4.32
CA HIS A 129 22.28 8.32 4.92
C HIS A 129 21.71 8.15 6.33
N SER A 130 21.02 9.18 6.87
CA SER A 130 20.50 9.17 8.24
C SER A 130 19.46 8.07 8.45
N ALA A 131 19.63 7.26 9.50
CA ALA A 131 18.67 6.24 9.92
C ALA A 131 17.33 6.81 10.44
N VAL A 132 17.23 8.11 10.63
CA VAL A 132 15.97 8.82 10.92
C VAL A 132 14.95 8.59 9.81
N VAL A 133 15.41 8.44 8.55
CA VAL A 133 14.53 8.20 7.39
C VAL A 133 13.78 6.89 7.50
N GLU A 134 14.49 5.81 7.84
CA GLU A 134 13.88 4.49 8.03
C GLU A 134 12.85 4.52 9.17
N ALA A 135 13.19 5.14 10.29
CA ALA A 135 12.28 5.26 11.44
C ALA A 135 11.04 6.11 11.10
N GLU A 136 11.19 7.21 10.36
CA GLU A 136 10.08 8.04 9.91
C GLU A 136 9.15 7.30 8.93
N ILE A 137 9.72 6.52 8.00
CA ILE A 137 8.95 5.68 7.08
C ILE A 137 8.15 4.62 7.86
N PHE A 138 8.73 4.01 8.91
CA PHE A 138 8.01 3.08 9.77
C PHE A 138 6.85 3.74 10.50
N ALA A 139 7.05 4.95 11.02
CA ALA A 139 6.00 5.71 11.67
C ALA A 139 4.87 6.03 10.69
N ALA A 140 5.20 6.54 9.51
CA ALA A 140 4.21 6.84 8.47
C ALA A 140 3.43 5.60 8.01
N ALA A 141 4.11 4.47 7.77
CA ALA A 141 3.48 3.22 7.37
C ALA A 141 2.58 2.65 8.51
N SER A 142 3.03 2.74 9.77
CA SER A 142 2.24 2.34 10.94
C SER A 142 0.99 3.18 11.10
N ASP A 143 1.10 4.50 10.92
CA ASP A 143 -0.04 5.42 10.99
C ASP A 143 -1.06 5.15 9.88
N VAL A 144 -0.60 4.85 8.64
CA VAL A 144 -1.49 4.42 7.55
C VAL A 144 -2.28 3.19 7.95
N LEU A 145 -1.59 2.14 8.41
CA LEU A 145 -2.25 0.89 8.76
C LEU A 145 -3.20 1.05 9.94
N THR A 146 -2.81 1.81 10.95
CA THR A 146 -3.66 2.13 12.11
C THR A 146 -4.90 2.91 11.68
N ALA A 147 -4.76 3.92 10.81
CA ALA A 147 -5.89 4.70 10.28
C ALA A 147 -6.84 3.85 9.42
N LEU A 148 -6.32 2.79 8.78
CA LEU A 148 -7.13 1.80 8.06
C LEU A 148 -7.74 0.72 8.97
N GLY A 149 -7.46 0.75 10.28
CA GLY A 149 -8.01 -0.19 11.27
C GLY A 149 -7.18 -1.46 11.49
N PHE A 150 -5.95 -1.53 10.99
CA PHE A 150 -5.06 -2.65 11.28
C PHE A 150 -4.44 -2.49 12.67
N ASN A 151 -4.74 -3.41 13.58
CA ASN A 151 -4.21 -3.41 14.95
C ASN A 151 -3.08 -4.43 15.15
N ASN A 152 -3.03 -5.47 14.32
CA ASN A 152 -2.07 -6.56 14.42
C ASN A 152 -1.26 -6.66 13.11
N PHE A 153 -0.08 -6.05 13.11
CA PHE A 153 0.91 -6.14 12.05
C PHE A 153 2.31 -6.05 12.65
N THR A 154 3.29 -6.56 11.93
CA THR A 154 4.70 -6.50 12.31
C THR A 154 5.53 -5.96 11.15
N ILE A 155 6.43 -5.02 11.45
CA ILE A 155 7.46 -4.53 10.54
C ILE A 155 8.70 -5.37 10.78
N ARG A 156 8.98 -6.31 9.88
CA ARG A 156 10.21 -7.09 9.88
C ARG A 156 11.34 -6.23 9.33
N LEU A 157 12.46 -6.16 10.01
CA LEU A 157 13.62 -5.33 9.68
C LEU A 157 14.88 -6.17 9.64
N ASN A 158 15.68 -6.01 8.59
CA ASN A 158 17.02 -6.56 8.48
C ASN A 158 17.94 -5.57 7.72
N HIS A 159 19.18 -5.95 7.48
CA HIS A 159 20.17 -5.12 6.79
C HIS A 159 21.04 -5.95 5.86
N ARG A 160 21.31 -5.47 4.65
CA ARG A 160 22.13 -6.20 3.65
C ARG A 160 23.53 -6.50 4.14
N GLN A 161 24.18 -5.55 4.84
CA GLN A 161 25.51 -5.77 5.40
C GLN A 161 25.49 -6.76 6.57
N VAL A 162 24.41 -6.81 7.36
CA VAL A 162 24.23 -7.83 8.40
C VAL A 162 24.14 -9.22 7.77
N LEU A 163 23.33 -9.36 6.72
CA LEU A 163 23.23 -10.63 5.98
C LEU A 163 24.61 -11.06 5.43
N ALA A 164 25.38 -10.15 4.85
CA ALA A 164 26.73 -10.45 4.38
C ALA A 164 27.63 -10.91 5.55
N GLY A 165 27.62 -10.18 6.67
CA GLY A 165 28.40 -10.54 7.86
C GLY A 165 28.03 -11.90 8.47
N VAL A 166 26.72 -12.24 8.47
CA VAL A 166 26.22 -13.55 8.91
C VAL A 166 26.71 -14.68 7.98
N LEU A 167 26.66 -14.45 6.66
CA LEU A 167 27.16 -15.43 5.68
C LEU A 167 28.67 -15.63 5.79
N GLU A 168 29.43 -14.54 5.94
CA GLU A 168 30.87 -14.58 6.19
C GLU A 168 31.21 -15.31 7.51
N ALA A 169 30.40 -15.09 8.56
CA ALA A 169 30.58 -15.76 9.84
C ALA A 169 30.39 -17.27 9.74
N ALA A 170 29.42 -17.71 8.93
CA ALA A 170 29.19 -19.11 8.63
C ALA A 170 30.20 -19.71 7.62
N GLY A 171 31.26 -18.97 7.21
CA GLY A 171 32.27 -19.42 6.27
C GLY A 171 31.82 -19.53 4.82
N ILE A 172 30.77 -18.81 4.43
CA ILE A 172 30.29 -18.80 3.04
C ILE A 172 31.04 -17.71 2.26
N ALA A 173 31.70 -18.09 1.18
CA ALA A 173 32.44 -17.17 0.33
C ALA A 173 31.56 -16.12 -0.34
N ALA A 174 32.06 -14.90 -0.53
CA ALA A 174 31.29 -13.76 -1.02
C ALA A 174 30.59 -14.02 -2.37
N GLU A 175 31.24 -14.79 -3.26
CA GLU A 175 30.68 -15.17 -4.57
C GLU A 175 29.42 -16.05 -4.44
N LYS A 176 29.24 -16.71 -3.30
CA LYS A 176 28.09 -17.58 -2.99
C LYS A 176 26.99 -16.89 -2.17
N HIS A 177 27.22 -15.64 -1.72
CA HIS A 177 26.25 -14.92 -0.90
C HIS A 177 24.88 -14.82 -1.59
N GLY A 178 24.84 -14.47 -2.90
CA GLY A 178 23.59 -14.38 -3.64
C GLY A 178 22.80 -15.69 -3.67
N GLU A 179 23.51 -16.81 -3.91
CA GLU A 179 22.91 -18.15 -3.93
C GLU A 179 22.41 -18.57 -2.54
N ALA A 180 23.16 -18.27 -1.50
CA ALA A 180 22.78 -18.54 -0.11
C ALA A 180 21.52 -17.76 0.29
N LEU A 181 21.45 -16.47 -0.04
CA LEU A 181 20.27 -15.63 0.26
C LEU A 181 19.00 -16.13 -0.44
N VAL A 182 19.11 -16.62 -1.70
CA VAL A 182 17.97 -17.20 -2.43
C VAL A 182 17.49 -18.50 -1.73
N ALA A 183 18.37 -19.27 -1.14
CA ALA A 183 17.99 -20.48 -0.40
C ALA A 183 17.36 -20.11 0.95
N ILE A 184 17.92 -19.13 1.68
CA ILE A 184 17.40 -18.65 2.98
C ILE A 184 15.98 -18.06 2.83
N ASP A 185 15.70 -17.33 1.74
CA ASP A 185 14.35 -16.77 1.46
C ASP A 185 13.26 -17.86 1.39
N LYS A 186 13.65 -19.09 1.20
CA LYS A 186 12.72 -20.22 1.18
C LYS A 186 12.55 -20.92 2.55
N LEU A 187 13.29 -20.50 3.58
CA LEU A 187 13.32 -21.18 4.87
C LEU A 187 11.91 -21.38 5.46
N ASP A 188 11.09 -20.35 5.45
CA ASP A 188 9.70 -20.42 5.92
C ASP A 188 8.80 -21.38 5.10
N LYS A 189 9.19 -21.73 3.86
CA LYS A 189 8.38 -22.54 2.94
C LYS A 189 8.80 -23.99 2.89
N ILE A 190 10.11 -24.26 2.88
CA ILE A 190 10.66 -25.60 2.65
C ILE A 190 11.37 -26.17 3.88
N GLY A 191 11.46 -25.38 4.96
CA GLY A 191 12.09 -25.76 6.21
C GLY A 191 13.60 -25.98 6.10
N ARG A 192 14.23 -26.31 7.25
CA ARG A 192 15.66 -26.55 7.38
C ARG A 192 16.20 -27.56 6.36
N GLU A 193 15.58 -28.76 6.29
CA GLU A 193 16.05 -29.81 5.40
C GLU A 193 15.97 -29.42 3.92
N GLY A 194 14.94 -28.64 3.56
CA GLY A 194 14.78 -28.10 2.20
C GLY A 194 15.89 -27.12 1.86
N VAL A 195 16.22 -26.21 2.79
CA VAL A 195 17.30 -25.21 2.61
C VAL A 195 18.66 -25.91 2.59
N ALA A 196 18.91 -26.89 3.45
CA ALA A 196 20.16 -27.65 3.43
C ALA A 196 20.40 -28.35 2.08
N ARG A 197 19.36 -28.93 1.46
CA ARG A 197 19.44 -29.50 0.10
C ARG A 197 19.71 -28.42 -0.97
N GLU A 198 19.08 -27.25 -0.86
CA GLU A 198 19.32 -26.10 -1.76
C GLU A 198 20.78 -25.62 -1.64
N PHE A 199 21.35 -25.56 -0.43
CA PHE A 199 22.75 -25.22 -0.21
C PHE A 199 23.68 -26.20 -0.92
N GLY A 200 23.47 -27.50 -0.74
CA GLY A 200 24.25 -28.54 -1.43
C GLY A 200 24.17 -28.42 -2.95
N ALA A 201 22.95 -28.21 -3.50
CA ALA A 201 22.76 -28.05 -4.94
C ALA A 201 23.45 -26.79 -5.52
N ARG A 202 23.71 -25.78 -4.68
CA ARG A 202 24.39 -24.54 -5.04
C ARG A 202 25.88 -24.54 -4.71
N GLY A 203 26.41 -25.67 -4.24
CA GLY A 203 27.83 -25.82 -3.91
C GLY A 203 28.27 -25.04 -2.66
N ILE A 204 27.37 -24.83 -1.71
CA ILE A 204 27.69 -24.31 -0.38
C ILE A 204 28.11 -25.49 0.50
N ALA A 205 29.23 -25.36 1.22
CA ALA A 205 29.77 -26.41 2.08
C ALA A 205 28.75 -26.80 3.17
N ALA A 206 28.62 -28.09 3.43
CA ALA A 206 27.64 -28.60 4.40
C ALA A 206 27.85 -28.03 5.80
N GLU A 207 29.10 -27.90 6.24
CA GLU A 207 29.46 -27.31 7.54
C GLU A 207 29.00 -25.84 7.66
N SER A 208 29.27 -25.01 6.65
CA SER A 208 28.81 -23.63 6.58
C SER A 208 27.28 -23.52 6.56
N GLY A 209 26.61 -24.42 5.84
CA GLY A 209 25.15 -24.49 5.80
C GLY A 209 24.55 -24.85 7.16
N GLU A 210 25.14 -25.81 7.88
CA GLU A 210 24.70 -26.24 9.20
C GLU A 210 24.91 -25.14 10.24
N GLU A 211 26.04 -24.42 10.22
CA GLU A 211 26.32 -23.30 11.11
C GLU A 211 25.29 -22.17 10.91
N LEU A 212 25.01 -21.83 9.65
CA LEU A 212 24.03 -20.81 9.30
C LEU A 212 22.60 -21.18 9.71
N LEU A 213 22.18 -22.42 9.44
CA LEU A 213 20.86 -22.91 9.85
C LEU A 213 20.73 -23.00 11.38
N GLY A 214 21.79 -23.41 12.09
CA GLY A 214 21.84 -23.38 13.56
C GLY A 214 21.69 -21.97 14.14
N PHE A 215 22.26 -20.95 13.48
CA PHE A 215 22.01 -19.56 13.86
C PHE A 215 20.54 -19.17 13.79
N PHE A 216 19.85 -19.50 12.67
CA PHE A 216 18.43 -19.17 12.48
C PHE A 216 17.49 -19.95 13.41
N GLU A 217 17.80 -21.21 13.73
CA GLU A 217 16.99 -22.03 14.65
C GLU A 217 16.97 -21.53 16.08
N ASN A 218 17.99 -20.80 16.48
CA ASN A 218 18.05 -20.22 17.81
C ASN A 218 17.28 -18.88 17.96
N LEU A 219 16.81 -18.29 16.85
CA LEU A 219 16.05 -17.02 16.88
C LEU A 219 14.68 -17.16 17.60
N PRO A 220 13.87 -18.23 17.40
CA PRO A 220 12.61 -18.38 18.13
C PRO A 220 12.79 -18.48 19.65
N ALA A 221 13.91 -19.01 20.15
CA ALA A 221 14.20 -19.05 21.57
C ALA A 221 14.32 -17.64 22.17
N LEU A 222 14.71 -16.63 21.37
CA LEU A 222 14.77 -15.23 21.80
C LEU A 222 13.37 -14.65 22.05
N GLU A 223 12.33 -15.13 21.37
CA GLU A 223 10.94 -14.71 21.61
C GLU A 223 10.48 -15.14 23.00
N HIS A 224 10.75 -16.39 23.38
CA HIS A 224 10.43 -16.89 24.72
C HIS A 224 11.25 -16.18 25.81
N ALA A 225 12.53 -15.90 25.55
CA ALA A 225 13.37 -15.14 26.49
C ALA A 225 12.87 -13.69 26.66
N ALA A 226 12.43 -13.05 25.59
CA ALA A 226 11.86 -11.71 25.61
C ALA A 226 10.51 -11.66 26.36
N GLU A 227 9.69 -12.69 26.27
CA GLU A 227 8.47 -12.82 27.07
C GLU A 227 8.73 -12.88 28.56
N PHE A 228 9.80 -13.55 28.97
CA PHE A 228 10.19 -13.65 30.36
C PHE A 228 10.77 -12.33 30.91
N VAL A 229 11.50 -11.57 30.08
CA VAL A 229 12.12 -10.27 30.45
C VAL A 229 11.10 -9.15 30.51
N ALA A 230 10.05 -9.19 29.72
CA ALA A 230 9.04 -8.14 29.60
C ALA A 230 8.16 -8.02 30.88
N GLY A 231 8.05 -9.05 31.73
CA GLY A 231 7.30 -9.00 33.01
C GLY A 231 5.78 -8.82 32.91
N ASP A 232 5.08 -8.84 34.03
CA ASP A 232 3.61 -8.80 34.11
C ASP A 232 3.03 -7.40 34.46
N GLY A 233 3.40 -6.32 33.82
CA GLY A 233 2.58 -5.08 33.87
C GLY A 233 3.00 -3.97 34.87
N GLY A 234 4.29 -3.67 35.07
CA GLY A 234 4.79 -2.57 35.91
C GLY A 234 5.24 -1.29 35.17
N VAL A 235 5.34 -0.17 35.87
CA VAL A 235 5.54 1.20 35.32
C VAL A 235 6.89 1.46 34.60
N ASN A 236 7.77 0.45 34.49
CA ASN A 236 9.07 0.52 33.79
C ASN A 236 9.28 -0.61 32.76
N GLU A 237 8.22 -1.10 32.11
CA GLU A 237 8.33 -2.26 31.26
C GLU A 237 8.87 -1.92 29.88
N VAL A 238 9.94 -2.62 29.56
CA VAL A 238 10.44 -2.77 28.16
C VAL A 238 9.40 -3.59 27.40
N SER A 239 8.87 -3.07 26.26
CA SER A 239 7.94 -3.84 25.45
C SER A 239 8.55 -5.17 25.01
N LYS A 240 7.72 -6.21 24.81
CA LYS A 240 8.19 -7.52 24.31
C LYS A 240 9.02 -7.36 23.03
N ALA A 241 8.61 -6.45 22.13
CA ALA A 241 9.33 -6.17 20.89
C ALA A 241 10.71 -5.55 21.16
N SER A 242 10.82 -4.58 22.07
CA SER A 242 12.11 -3.97 22.41
C SER A 242 13.04 -4.97 23.11
N ALA A 243 12.51 -5.84 23.98
CA ALA A 243 13.29 -6.93 24.61
C ALA A 243 13.81 -7.91 23.57
N TYR A 244 12.95 -8.34 22.64
CA TYR A 244 13.32 -9.21 21.53
C TYR A 244 14.39 -8.56 20.65
N ASN A 245 14.18 -7.32 20.19
CA ASN A 245 15.12 -6.62 19.33
C ASN A 245 16.50 -6.47 19.96
N ARG A 246 16.56 -6.18 21.26
CA ARG A 246 17.81 -6.13 22.01
C ARG A 246 18.52 -7.49 22.05
N ALA A 247 17.78 -8.57 22.30
CA ALA A 247 18.33 -9.92 22.29
C ALA A 247 18.82 -10.34 20.89
N ALA A 248 18.05 -10.02 19.84
CA ALA A 248 18.42 -10.30 18.47
C ALA A 248 19.68 -9.54 18.03
N LEU A 249 19.80 -8.25 18.41
CA LEU A 249 21.03 -7.47 18.16
C LEU A 249 22.22 -8.07 18.91
N GLY A 250 22.07 -8.48 20.16
CA GLY A 250 23.10 -9.15 20.94
C GLY A 250 23.59 -10.44 20.27
N ARG A 251 22.65 -11.27 19.81
CA ARG A 251 22.96 -12.50 19.09
C ARG A 251 23.67 -12.26 17.75
N LEU A 252 23.27 -11.21 17.02
CA LEU A 252 23.94 -10.79 15.79
C LEU A 252 25.38 -10.33 16.06
N VAL A 253 25.60 -9.53 17.10
CA VAL A 253 26.96 -9.10 17.51
C VAL A 253 27.83 -10.30 17.83
N GLU A 254 27.34 -11.26 18.62
CA GLU A 254 28.05 -12.48 18.97
C GLU A 254 28.44 -13.32 17.75
N PHE A 255 27.50 -13.52 16.81
CA PHE A 255 27.70 -14.38 15.65
C PHE A 255 28.56 -13.71 14.57
N VAL A 256 28.33 -12.44 14.29
CA VAL A 256 29.07 -11.67 13.26
C VAL A 256 30.51 -11.38 13.71
N GLY A 257 30.73 -11.13 15.00
CA GLY A 257 32.05 -10.81 15.55
C GLY A 257 32.64 -9.52 14.96
N ASP A 258 33.93 -9.53 14.67
CA ASP A 258 34.70 -8.36 14.22
C ASP A 258 34.59 -8.06 12.70
N ARG A 259 33.65 -8.68 12.00
CA ARG A 259 33.44 -8.47 10.57
C ARG A 259 32.87 -7.07 10.34
N GLU A 260 33.70 -6.19 9.77
CA GLU A 260 33.47 -4.74 9.70
C GLU A 260 32.13 -4.36 9.03
N ALA A 261 31.82 -4.98 7.91
CA ALA A 261 30.55 -4.71 7.20
C ALA A 261 29.33 -5.09 8.04
N GLY A 262 29.34 -6.29 8.62
CA GLY A 262 28.28 -6.77 9.50
C GLY A 262 28.12 -5.92 10.74
N ALA A 263 29.20 -5.52 11.38
CA ALA A 263 29.18 -4.65 12.58
C ALA A 263 28.57 -3.28 12.26
N ARG A 264 28.93 -2.66 11.12
CA ARG A 264 28.29 -1.41 10.66
C ARG A 264 26.77 -1.57 10.43
N GLY A 265 26.38 -2.68 9.81
CA GLY A 265 24.96 -2.97 9.59
C GLY A 265 24.17 -3.15 10.89
N ILE A 266 24.77 -3.81 11.90
CA ILE A 266 24.16 -3.99 13.24
C ILE A 266 24.00 -2.63 13.95
N GLU A 267 25.00 -1.75 13.86
CA GLU A 267 24.91 -0.42 14.44
C GLU A 267 23.85 0.45 13.76
N ASN A 268 23.70 0.31 12.44
CA ASN A 268 22.61 0.97 11.72
C ASN A 268 21.22 0.44 12.16
N LEU A 269 21.06 -0.89 12.30
CA LEU A 269 19.81 -1.46 12.85
C LEU A 269 19.50 -0.94 14.26
N ARG A 270 20.53 -0.81 15.11
CA ARG A 270 20.38 -0.25 16.48
C ARG A 270 19.84 1.18 16.41
N SER A 271 20.47 2.03 15.61
CA SER A 271 20.04 3.42 15.42
C SER A 271 18.61 3.54 14.89
N ILE A 272 18.23 2.69 13.92
CA ILE A 272 16.86 2.67 13.37
C ILE A 272 15.85 2.34 14.47
N VAL A 273 16.11 1.32 15.30
CA VAL A 273 15.20 0.92 16.39
C VAL A 273 15.12 2.01 17.45
N GLU A 274 16.23 2.62 17.83
CA GLU A 274 16.28 3.72 18.79
C GLU A 274 15.45 4.94 18.32
N TYR A 275 15.59 5.33 17.04
CA TYR A 275 14.79 6.43 16.50
C TYR A 275 13.30 6.05 16.35
N ALA A 276 13.00 4.80 16.05
CA ALA A 276 11.63 4.30 16.04
C ALA A 276 10.98 4.28 17.44
N GLU A 277 11.77 4.09 18.51
CA GLU A 277 11.29 4.28 19.89
C GLU A 277 10.87 5.74 20.13
N ALA A 278 11.64 6.71 19.65
CA ALA A 278 11.29 8.12 19.74
C ALA A 278 10.02 8.50 18.96
N TYR A 279 9.75 7.79 17.85
CA TYR A 279 8.48 7.89 17.11
C TYR A 279 7.31 7.12 17.74
N GLY A 280 7.54 6.30 18.75
CA GLY A 280 6.52 5.48 19.41
C GLY A 280 6.06 4.27 18.61
N VAL A 281 6.87 3.75 17.68
CA VAL A 281 6.52 2.62 16.79
C VAL A 281 7.42 1.40 16.96
N ALA A 282 8.35 1.41 17.89
CA ALA A 282 9.29 0.31 18.12
C ALA A 282 8.60 -1.01 18.50
N ASP A 283 7.43 -0.96 19.12
CA ASP A 283 6.60 -2.12 19.45
C ASP A 283 6.06 -2.89 18.22
N LYS A 284 6.08 -2.26 17.05
CA LYS A 284 5.71 -2.87 15.77
C LYS A 284 6.90 -3.45 15.01
N ILE A 285 8.13 -3.13 15.42
CA ILE A 285 9.35 -3.52 14.70
C ILE A 285 9.91 -4.82 15.30
N LYS A 286 10.25 -5.74 14.42
CA LYS A 286 10.94 -6.99 14.74
C LYS A 286 12.19 -7.12 13.87
N ILE A 287 13.36 -7.11 14.50
CA ILE A 287 14.59 -7.47 13.79
C ILE A 287 14.50 -8.95 13.42
N ASP A 288 14.65 -9.21 12.14
CA ASP A 288 14.51 -10.55 11.58
C ASP A 288 15.69 -10.89 10.68
N PRO A 289 16.72 -11.54 11.23
CA PRO A 289 17.91 -11.91 10.49
C PRO A 289 17.63 -12.87 9.30
N SER A 290 16.49 -13.55 9.29
CA SER A 290 16.10 -14.43 8.18
C SER A 290 15.47 -13.69 7.01
N LEU A 291 15.11 -12.41 7.17
CA LEU A 291 14.56 -11.59 6.09
C LEU A 291 15.66 -11.32 5.04
N ALA A 292 15.71 -12.13 4.01
CA ALA A 292 16.70 -12.06 2.93
C ALA A 292 16.13 -11.49 1.63
N ARG A 293 14.83 -11.13 1.62
CA ARG A 293 14.10 -10.61 0.47
C ARG A 293 14.50 -9.20 0.10
N GLY A 294 14.03 -8.81 -1.05
CA GLY A 294 14.12 -7.46 -1.58
C GLY A 294 14.74 -7.44 -2.96
N LEU A 295 14.56 -6.31 -3.64
CA LEU A 295 15.12 -6.10 -4.96
C LEU A 295 16.65 -6.03 -4.90
N SER A 296 17.32 -6.39 -5.98
CA SER A 296 18.79 -6.49 -6.07
C SER A 296 19.49 -5.17 -5.83
N TYR A 297 18.79 -4.04 -5.97
CA TYR A 297 19.36 -2.70 -5.76
C TYR A 297 19.41 -2.24 -4.29
N TYR A 298 18.87 -3.00 -3.31
CA TYR A 298 18.97 -2.61 -1.90
C TYR A 298 20.41 -2.76 -1.37
N THR A 299 20.88 -1.72 -0.69
CA THR A 299 22.27 -1.58 -0.20
C THR A 299 22.39 -1.60 1.33
N GLY A 300 21.30 -1.28 2.03
CA GLY A 300 21.26 -1.09 3.48
C GLY A 300 20.12 -1.84 4.15
N ALA A 301 19.36 -1.13 4.98
CA ALA A 301 18.18 -1.66 5.63
C ALA A 301 17.18 -2.22 4.61
N ILE A 302 16.57 -3.35 4.94
CA ILE A 302 15.45 -3.97 4.22
C ILE A 302 14.30 -4.20 5.19
N MET A 303 13.09 -3.99 4.71
CA MET A 303 11.91 -3.97 5.56
C MET A 303 10.68 -4.57 4.87
N GLU A 304 9.84 -5.23 5.67
CA GLU A 304 8.62 -5.87 5.18
C GLU A 304 7.52 -5.79 6.23
N ILE A 305 6.28 -5.46 5.85
CA ILE A 305 5.14 -5.49 6.77
C ILE A 305 4.34 -6.77 6.56
N SER A 306 4.17 -7.53 7.63
CA SER A 306 3.38 -8.76 7.65
C SER A 306 2.15 -8.63 8.54
N VAL A 307 1.09 -9.37 8.18
CA VAL A 307 -0.11 -9.61 8.99
C VAL A 307 -0.37 -11.11 9.06
N PRO A 308 -0.97 -11.63 10.15
CA PRO A 308 -1.08 -13.07 10.38
C PRO A 308 -1.82 -13.87 9.30
N ASP A 309 -2.83 -13.29 8.70
CA ASP A 309 -3.77 -13.96 7.77
C ASP A 309 -3.48 -13.72 6.28
N LEU A 310 -2.34 -13.12 5.96
CA LEU A 310 -1.88 -12.95 4.58
C LEU A 310 -0.56 -13.67 4.34
N ALA A 311 -0.56 -14.64 3.46
CA ALA A 311 0.69 -15.21 2.97
C ALA A 311 1.46 -14.17 2.13
N GLY A 312 2.59 -13.71 2.64
CA GLY A 312 3.38 -12.60 2.09
C GLY A 312 3.13 -11.28 2.82
N SER A 313 3.72 -10.20 2.33
CA SER A 313 3.71 -8.90 2.99
C SER A 313 2.64 -7.96 2.46
N LEU A 314 2.17 -7.01 3.30
CA LEU A 314 1.35 -5.88 2.87
C LEU A 314 2.17 -4.84 2.10
N GLY A 315 3.46 -4.75 2.40
CA GLY A 315 4.39 -3.83 1.78
C GLY A 315 5.83 -4.20 2.07
N GLY A 316 6.75 -3.59 1.37
CA GLY A 316 8.18 -3.80 1.54
C GLY A 316 8.99 -2.63 1.01
N GLY A 317 10.23 -2.51 1.48
CA GLY A 317 11.11 -1.43 1.12
C GLY A 317 12.55 -1.66 1.57
N GLY A 318 13.34 -0.60 1.47
CA GLY A 318 14.72 -0.61 1.92
C GLY A 318 15.51 0.58 1.40
N ARG A 319 16.77 0.62 1.80
CA ARG A 319 17.77 1.61 1.36
C ARG A 319 18.41 1.18 0.04
N TYR A 320 18.51 2.10 -0.90
CA TYR A 320 19.02 1.85 -2.27
C TYR A 320 19.94 2.98 -2.77
N ASP A 321 21.03 3.22 -2.06
CA ASP A 321 21.91 4.36 -2.24
C ASP A 321 22.58 4.44 -3.63
N ASN A 322 22.77 3.31 -4.32
CA ASN A 322 23.49 3.25 -5.60
C ASN A 322 22.56 3.38 -6.82
N LEU A 323 21.23 3.30 -6.64
CA LEU A 323 20.29 3.22 -7.76
C LEU A 323 20.27 4.50 -8.60
N VAL A 324 20.28 5.67 -7.95
CA VAL A 324 20.33 6.96 -8.65
C VAL A 324 21.65 7.11 -9.42
N GLY A 325 22.75 6.60 -8.88
CA GLY A 325 24.06 6.59 -9.51
C GLY A 325 24.12 5.87 -10.85
N MET A 326 23.27 4.86 -11.05
CA MET A 326 23.14 4.16 -12.34
C MET A 326 22.65 5.06 -13.49
N PHE A 327 22.03 6.22 -13.17
CA PHE A 327 21.54 7.19 -14.14
C PHE A 327 22.40 8.46 -14.18
N SER A 328 22.87 8.92 -13.01
CA SER A 328 23.55 10.21 -12.86
C SER A 328 25.08 10.11 -12.79
N GLY A 329 25.62 8.89 -12.60
CA GLY A 329 27.04 8.67 -12.31
C GLY A 329 27.48 9.16 -10.92
N ARG A 330 26.53 9.58 -10.05
CA ARG A 330 26.79 10.02 -8.68
C ARG A 330 25.86 9.28 -7.74
N ASP A 331 26.41 8.62 -6.73
CA ASP A 331 25.62 7.96 -5.70
C ASP A 331 24.89 9.00 -4.85
N ILE A 332 23.58 8.85 -4.76
CA ILE A 332 22.68 9.69 -3.95
C ILE A 332 21.93 8.76 -3.00
N PRO A 333 22.13 8.93 -1.68
CA PRO A 333 21.46 8.07 -0.70
C PRO A 333 19.96 8.15 -0.82
N ALA A 334 19.31 6.99 -0.74
CA ALA A 334 17.86 6.88 -0.85
C ALA A 334 17.34 5.71 -0.02
N CYS A 335 16.19 5.94 0.62
CA CYS A 335 15.44 4.89 1.31
C CYS A 335 13.95 5.08 1.03
N GLY A 336 13.23 3.98 0.82
CA GLY A 336 11.82 4.02 0.53
C GLY A 336 11.07 2.75 0.89
N PHE A 337 9.75 2.88 0.89
CA PHE A 337 8.84 1.81 1.22
C PHE A 337 7.60 1.86 0.33
N SER A 338 7.07 0.71 -0.03
CA SER A 338 5.87 0.56 -0.85
C SER A 338 4.81 -0.26 -0.15
N LEU A 339 3.62 0.29 0.05
CA LEU A 339 2.42 -0.46 0.42
C LEU A 339 1.71 -0.98 -0.83
N GLY A 340 1.33 -2.25 -0.81
CA GLY A 340 0.55 -2.88 -1.88
C GLY A 340 -0.94 -2.63 -1.72
N LEU A 341 -1.52 -1.71 -2.51
CA LEU A 341 -2.93 -1.34 -2.39
C LEU A 341 -3.87 -2.53 -2.44
N GLU A 342 -3.69 -3.42 -3.42
CA GLU A 342 -4.56 -4.58 -3.62
C GLU A 342 -4.51 -5.57 -2.46
N ARG A 343 -3.35 -5.73 -1.81
CA ARG A 343 -3.20 -6.60 -0.65
C ARG A 343 -3.90 -6.04 0.57
N ILE A 344 -3.79 -4.73 0.80
CA ILE A 344 -4.53 -4.02 1.84
C ILE A 344 -6.04 -4.21 1.63
N ILE A 345 -6.53 -3.96 0.40
CA ILE A 345 -7.96 -4.08 0.07
C ILE A 345 -8.46 -5.52 0.26
N VAL A 346 -7.68 -6.53 -0.13
CA VAL A 346 -8.05 -7.94 0.07
C VAL A 346 -8.25 -8.23 1.56
N VAL A 347 -7.28 -7.89 2.40
CA VAL A 347 -7.36 -8.12 3.85
C VAL A 347 -8.51 -7.33 4.47
N MET A 348 -8.67 -6.04 4.13
CA MET A 348 -9.77 -5.21 4.64
C MET A 348 -11.14 -5.76 4.23
N THR A 349 -11.27 -6.27 3.01
CA THR A 349 -12.54 -6.86 2.53
C THR A 349 -12.88 -8.12 3.29
N GLU A 350 -11.93 -9.02 3.47
CA GLU A 350 -12.12 -10.30 4.17
C GLU A 350 -12.42 -10.11 5.66
N ARG A 351 -11.86 -9.08 6.27
CA ARG A 351 -12.09 -8.71 7.68
C ARG A 351 -13.29 -7.79 7.89
N GLY A 352 -13.98 -7.34 6.83
CA GLY A 352 -15.11 -6.41 6.95
C GLY A 352 -14.72 -5.04 7.52
N MET A 353 -13.52 -4.53 7.20
CA MET A 353 -12.96 -3.31 7.80
C MET A 353 -13.37 -2.02 7.09
N PHE A 354 -14.06 -2.10 5.97
CA PHE A 354 -14.51 -0.90 5.26
C PHE A 354 -15.68 -0.23 6.00
N PRO A 355 -15.73 1.13 6.03
CA PRO A 355 -16.86 1.86 6.57
C PRO A 355 -18.16 1.50 5.84
N GLU A 356 -19.25 1.29 6.58
CA GLU A 356 -20.58 0.95 6.01
C GLU A 356 -21.09 1.99 5.01
N ASP A 357 -20.73 3.27 5.23
CA ASP A 357 -21.14 4.36 4.36
C ASP A 357 -20.40 4.42 3.02
N LEU A 358 -19.35 3.60 2.86
CA LEU A 358 -18.64 3.47 1.60
C LEU A 358 -19.48 2.75 0.53
N GLU A 359 -20.41 1.90 0.95
CA GLU A 359 -21.30 1.15 0.06
C GLU A 359 -22.60 1.90 -0.27
N ARG A 360 -22.67 3.21 0.07
CA ARG A 360 -23.83 4.04 -0.24
C ARG A 360 -24.22 3.97 -1.71
N ALA A 361 -25.51 4.07 -1.96
CA ALA A 361 -26.09 4.24 -3.30
C ALA A 361 -25.38 5.33 -4.09
N ALA A 362 -25.39 5.21 -5.41
CA ALA A 362 -24.84 6.24 -6.30
C ALA A 362 -25.59 7.59 -6.20
N ALA A 363 -26.86 7.53 -5.80
CA ALA A 363 -27.71 8.69 -5.57
C ALA A 363 -28.43 8.59 -4.23
N ASP A 364 -28.67 9.73 -3.61
CA ASP A 364 -29.46 9.85 -2.38
C ASP A 364 -30.94 10.00 -2.72
N VAL A 365 -31.23 10.67 -3.83
CA VAL A 365 -32.58 10.96 -4.33
C VAL A 365 -32.71 10.59 -5.78
N LEU A 366 -33.78 9.90 -6.16
CA LEU A 366 -34.21 9.68 -7.54
C LEU A 366 -35.42 10.56 -7.84
N VAL A 367 -35.33 11.41 -8.84
CA VAL A 367 -36.48 12.16 -9.38
C VAL A 367 -37.16 11.31 -10.46
N THR A 368 -38.45 11.09 -10.34
CA THR A 368 -39.23 10.29 -11.30
C THR A 368 -39.68 11.12 -12.49
N ILE A 369 -39.98 10.44 -13.60
CA ILE A 369 -40.69 11.00 -14.75
C ILE A 369 -42.10 10.45 -14.76
N TRP A 370 -43.11 11.35 -14.56
CA TRP A 370 -44.49 10.95 -14.45
C TRP A 370 -45.09 10.55 -15.81
N ASN A 371 -44.87 11.37 -16.83
CA ASN A 371 -45.29 11.17 -18.21
C ASN A 371 -44.41 11.96 -19.17
N GLU A 372 -44.62 11.83 -20.48
CA GLU A 372 -43.85 12.54 -21.51
C GLU A 372 -43.78 14.07 -21.34
N ASP A 373 -44.91 14.67 -20.86
CA ASP A 373 -44.99 16.12 -20.68
C ASP A 373 -44.22 16.59 -19.42
N SER A 374 -43.88 15.69 -18.50
CA SER A 374 -43.26 16.00 -17.21
C SER A 374 -41.73 16.03 -17.28
N PHE A 375 -41.06 15.62 -18.37
CA PHE A 375 -39.61 15.57 -18.47
C PHE A 375 -38.93 16.90 -18.11
N ARG A 376 -39.39 18.00 -18.74
CA ARG A 376 -38.77 19.33 -18.52
C ARG A 376 -38.87 19.77 -17.07
N ASP A 377 -40.02 19.51 -16.45
CA ASP A 377 -40.31 19.89 -15.07
C ASP A 377 -39.47 19.07 -14.07
N SER A 378 -39.45 17.76 -14.25
CA SER A 378 -38.63 16.86 -13.41
C SER A 378 -37.11 17.17 -13.53
N LEU A 379 -36.63 17.45 -14.73
CA LEU A 379 -35.24 17.84 -14.98
C LEU A 379 -34.91 19.20 -14.32
N ALA A 380 -35.82 20.18 -14.42
CA ALA A 380 -35.65 21.48 -13.77
C ALA A 380 -35.61 21.34 -12.26
N PHE A 381 -36.49 20.51 -11.67
CA PHE A 381 -36.51 20.22 -10.25
C PHE A 381 -35.21 19.53 -9.79
N ALA A 382 -34.74 18.49 -10.49
CA ALA A 382 -33.48 17.83 -10.17
C ALA A 382 -32.29 18.80 -10.24
N SER A 383 -32.28 19.69 -11.21
CA SER A 383 -31.26 20.76 -11.34
C SER A 383 -31.32 21.75 -10.17
N LYS A 384 -32.54 22.13 -9.74
CA LYS A 384 -32.76 22.99 -8.56
C LYS A 384 -32.22 22.32 -7.29
N LEU A 385 -32.52 21.04 -7.05
CA LEU A 385 -32.02 20.27 -5.91
C LEU A 385 -30.49 20.24 -5.87
N ARG A 386 -29.83 19.90 -7.00
CA ARG A 386 -28.36 19.85 -7.09
C ARG A 386 -27.69 21.18 -6.79
N ARG A 387 -28.33 22.32 -7.16
CA ARG A 387 -27.80 23.66 -6.87
C ARG A 387 -28.06 24.10 -5.44
N ALA A 388 -29.23 23.77 -4.89
CA ALA A 388 -29.61 24.20 -3.55
C ALA A 388 -28.92 23.40 -2.44
N ALA A 389 -28.53 22.14 -2.74
CA ALA A 389 -27.85 21.25 -1.81
C ALA A 389 -26.77 20.45 -2.58
N PRO A 390 -25.55 21.02 -2.79
CA PRO A 390 -24.47 20.42 -3.57
C PRO A 390 -24.00 19.06 -3.02
N GLU A 391 -24.23 18.79 -1.74
CA GLU A 391 -23.94 17.51 -1.09
C GLU A 391 -24.92 16.40 -1.47
N LEU A 392 -26.13 16.72 -1.96
CA LEU A 392 -27.13 15.74 -2.41
C LEU A 392 -26.76 15.16 -3.78
N ARG A 393 -26.69 13.85 -3.86
CA ARG A 393 -26.54 13.12 -5.12
C ARG A 393 -27.92 12.82 -5.68
N VAL A 394 -28.31 13.57 -6.71
CA VAL A 394 -29.63 13.50 -7.32
C VAL A 394 -29.54 12.81 -8.69
N ASP A 395 -30.21 11.68 -8.82
CA ASP A 395 -30.41 10.98 -10.08
C ASP A 395 -31.79 11.28 -10.68
N VAL A 396 -31.96 11.09 -11.96
CA VAL A 396 -33.26 11.22 -12.63
C VAL A 396 -33.54 9.94 -13.39
N TYR A 397 -34.72 9.38 -13.23
CA TYR A 397 -35.09 8.22 -14.03
C TYR A 397 -35.21 8.62 -15.51
N PRO A 398 -34.61 7.88 -16.47
CA PRO A 398 -34.44 8.39 -17.82
C PRO A 398 -35.66 8.22 -18.73
N GLU A 399 -36.71 7.52 -18.31
CA GLU A 399 -37.86 7.13 -19.14
C GLU A 399 -39.21 7.43 -18.46
N ALA A 400 -40.26 7.66 -19.26
CA ALA A 400 -41.63 7.82 -18.77
C ALA A 400 -42.29 6.45 -18.50
N ASP A 401 -41.74 5.68 -17.59
CA ASP A 401 -42.24 4.38 -17.18
C ASP A 401 -43.31 4.48 -16.05
N LYS A 402 -44.06 3.40 -15.83
CA LYS A 402 -44.94 3.30 -14.69
C LYS A 402 -44.18 3.52 -13.37
N LEU A 403 -44.74 4.32 -12.47
CA LEU A 403 -44.12 4.68 -11.19
C LEU A 403 -43.59 3.46 -10.42
N GLY A 404 -44.30 2.33 -10.44
CA GLY A 404 -43.84 1.10 -9.78
C GLY A 404 -42.51 0.56 -10.31
N LYS A 405 -42.20 0.72 -11.60
CA LYS A 405 -40.90 0.35 -12.18
C LYS A 405 -39.79 1.28 -11.68
N GLN A 406 -40.08 2.59 -11.66
CA GLN A 406 -39.15 3.60 -11.19
C GLN A 406 -38.81 3.42 -9.71
N LEU A 407 -39.81 3.11 -8.86
CA LEU A 407 -39.58 2.79 -7.45
C LEU A 407 -38.75 1.51 -7.27
N LYS A 408 -39.03 0.46 -8.07
CA LYS A 408 -38.24 -0.78 -8.03
C LYS A 408 -36.81 -0.52 -8.45
N TYR A 409 -36.58 0.30 -9.45
CA TYR A 409 -35.24 0.72 -9.87
C TYR A 409 -34.51 1.47 -8.74
N ALA A 410 -35.14 2.49 -8.13
CA ALA A 410 -34.59 3.23 -7.01
C ALA A 410 -34.21 2.31 -5.84
N SER A 411 -35.11 1.38 -5.49
CA SER A 411 -34.86 0.38 -4.43
C SER A 411 -33.67 -0.52 -4.76
N SER A 412 -33.57 -1.05 -6.00
CA SER A 412 -32.45 -1.90 -6.43
C SER A 412 -31.09 -1.17 -6.44
N ARG A 413 -31.12 0.17 -6.55
CA ARG A 413 -29.96 1.05 -6.49
C ARG A 413 -29.63 1.53 -5.08
N GLY A 414 -30.44 1.14 -4.07
CA GLY A 414 -30.24 1.56 -2.67
C GLY A 414 -30.52 3.05 -2.44
N VAL A 415 -31.26 3.71 -3.32
CA VAL A 415 -31.63 5.13 -3.18
C VAL A 415 -32.48 5.31 -1.93
N SER A 416 -32.22 6.35 -1.14
CA SER A 416 -32.94 6.61 0.11
C SER A 416 -34.30 7.24 -0.11
N TYR A 417 -34.37 8.23 -1.02
CA TYR A 417 -35.61 8.97 -1.30
C TYR A 417 -35.96 8.97 -2.78
N VAL A 418 -37.24 8.92 -3.08
CA VAL A 418 -37.77 9.13 -4.43
C VAL A 418 -38.64 10.39 -4.42
N ALA A 419 -38.35 11.32 -5.30
CA ALA A 419 -39.12 12.53 -5.53
C ALA A 419 -40.11 12.31 -6.69
N VAL A 420 -41.38 12.29 -6.37
CA VAL A 420 -42.48 12.09 -7.35
C VAL A 420 -43.16 13.43 -7.61
N ILE A 421 -43.28 13.76 -8.87
CA ILE A 421 -43.99 14.98 -9.33
C ILE A 421 -45.07 14.55 -10.31
N GLY A 422 -46.22 14.25 -9.80
CA GLY A 422 -47.43 13.98 -10.58
C GLY A 422 -48.11 15.26 -11.06
N ASP A 423 -49.28 15.12 -11.70
CA ASP A 423 -50.00 16.26 -12.24
C ASP A 423 -50.54 17.18 -11.12
N ASP A 424 -50.93 16.61 -9.98
CA ASP A 424 -51.39 17.36 -8.81
C ASP A 424 -50.26 18.13 -8.13
N GLU A 425 -49.10 17.51 -7.95
CA GLU A 425 -47.93 18.16 -7.37
C GLU A 425 -47.43 19.29 -8.29
N ARG A 426 -47.45 19.05 -9.60
CA ARG A 426 -47.09 20.08 -10.60
C ARG A 426 -47.97 21.30 -10.52
N ALA A 427 -49.30 21.09 -10.41
CA ALA A 427 -50.29 22.19 -10.33
C ALA A 427 -50.10 23.07 -9.08
N ARG A 428 -49.51 22.52 -7.98
CA ARG A 428 -49.35 23.21 -6.69
C ARG A 428 -47.88 23.61 -6.39
N ASP A 429 -46.97 23.42 -7.32
CA ASP A 429 -45.52 23.58 -7.13
C ASP A 429 -44.96 22.76 -5.95
N GLU A 430 -45.47 21.55 -5.79
CA GLU A 430 -45.14 20.59 -4.75
C GLU A 430 -44.34 19.41 -5.32
N VAL A 431 -43.79 18.57 -4.43
CA VAL A 431 -43.15 17.27 -4.73
C VAL A 431 -43.48 16.30 -3.60
N ALA A 432 -43.82 15.08 -3.94
CA ALA A 432 -43.99 14.01 -2.95
C ALA A 432 -42.62 13.31 -2.75
N LEU A 433 -42.07 13.43 -1.55
CA LEU A 433 -40.84 12.76 -1.12
C LEU A 433 -41.18 11.41 -0.46
N LYS A 434 -40.83 10.32 -1.08
CA LYS A 434 -41.03 8.96 -0.57
C LYS A 434 -39.72 8.40 -0.05
N GLU A 435 -39.69 8.05 1.23
CA GLU A 435 -38.57 7.33 1.84
C GLU A 435 -38.70 5.83 1.57
N LEU A 436 -37.72 5.23 0.89
CA LEU A 436 -37.82 3.82 0.49
C LEU A 436 -37.62 2.85 1.65
N LYS A 437 -36.87 3.25 2.68
CA LYS A 437 -36.60 2.40 3.85
C LYS A 437 -37.85 2.19 4.73
N THR A 438 -38.58 3.25 5.01
CA THR A 438 -39.78 3.22 5.89
C THR A 438 -41.08 3.08 5.11
N GLY A 439 -41.07 3.41 3.82
CA GLY A 439 -42.27 3.53 2.98
C GLY A 439 -43.05 4.82 3.21
N GLY A 440 -42.64 5.67 4.14
CA GLY A 440 -43.25 6.96 4.41
C GLY A 440 -43.21 7.90 3.21
N GLN A 441 -44.29 8.69 3.02
CA GLN A 441 -44.37 9.68 1.97
C GLN A 441 -44.93 11.00 2.54
N GLU A 442 -44.33 12.09 2.11
CA GLU A 442 -44.72 13.45 2.50
C GLU A 442 -44.68 14.36 1.28
N THR A 443 -45.68 15.20 1.12
CA THR A 443 -45.73 16.20 0.06
C THR A 443 -45.27 17.55 0.62
N VAL A 444 -44.29 18.15 -0.02
CA VAL A 444 -43.67 19.40 0.40
C VAL A 444 -43.56 20.37 -0.78
N SER A 445 -43.42 21.66 -0.51
CA SER A 445 -43.12 22.61 -1.59
C SER A 445 -41.76 22.33 -2.22
N ARG A 446 -41.60 22.52 -3.52
CA ARG A 446 -40.35 22.33 -4.23
C ARG A 446 -39.21 23.24 -3.74
N GLU A 447 -39.57 24.39 -3.15
CA GLU A 447 -38.63 25.33 -2.55
C GLU A 447 -37.94 24.72 -1.33
N HIS A 448 -38.69 24.02 -0.46
CA HIS A 448 -38.18 23.47 0.80
C HIS A 448 -37.62 22.05 0.67
N ALA A 449 -37.84 21.36 -0.46
CA ALA A 449 -37.46 19.98 -0.64
C ALA A 449 -35.93 19.74 -0.41
N ALA A 450 -35.08 20.64 -0.87
CA ALA A 450 -33.63 20.51 -0.70
C ALA A 450 -33.21 20.56 0.78
N SER A 451 -33.76 21.49 1.56
CA SER A 451 -33.44 21.64 2.99
C SER A 451 -33.93 20.43 3.80
N ILE A 452 -35.13 19.94 3.49
CA ILE A 452 -35.73 18.76 4.14
C ILE A 452 -34.87 17.50 3.85
N LEU A 453 -34.51 17.26 2.59
CA LEU A 453 -33.69 16.12 2.19
C LEU A 453 -32.31 16.18 2.82
N ARG A 454 -31.67 17.37 2.86
CA ARG A 454 -30.39 17.58 3.50
C ARG A 454 -30.45 17.26 5.01
N GLU A 455 -31.46 17.78 5.70
CA GLU A 455 -31.64 17.54 7.14
C GLU A 455 -31.83 16.04 7.44
N ARG A 456 -32.67 15.34 6.67
CA ARG A 456 -32.93 13.90 6.86
C ARG A 456 -31.76 12.99 6.52
N LEU A 457 -31.00 13.32 5.49
CA LEU A 457 -29.91 12.47 5.01
C LEU A 457 -28.58 12.73 5.72
N TYR A 458 -28.33 13.98 6.12
CA TYR A 458 -27.04 14.38 6.69
C TYR A 458 -27.14 14.94 8.11
N GLY A 459 -28.37 15.25 8.61
CA GLY A 459 -28.62 15.73 9.96
C GLY A 459 -27.75 16.90 10.38
N SER A 460 -27.43 16.97 11.67
CA SER A 460 -26.54 18.01 12.22
C SER A 460 -25.04 17.82 11.90
N LYS A 461 -24.64 16.80 11.13
CA LYS A 461 -23.24 16.58 10.70
C LYS A 461 -22.71 17.65 9.73
N GLY A 462 -23.57 18.51 9.18
CA GLY A 462 -23.21 19.58 8.25
C GLY A 462 -22.65 20.85 8.87
N ARG A 463 -22.50 20.95 10.19
CA ARG A 463 -22.06 22.19 10.88
C ARG A 463 -20.57 22.28 11.22
N SER A 464 -19.72 21.32 10.83
CA SER A 464 -18.29 21.35 11.16
C SER A 464 -17.36 21.19 9.96
N LYS A 465 -17.59 21.92 8.88
CA LYS A 465 -16.56 22.22 7.85
C LYS A 465 -16.92 23.55 7.17
N SER A 466 -16.70 24.63 7.84
CA SER A 466 -16.48 25.96 7.26
C SER A 466 -15.15 26.50 7.76
#